data_1becf94c398a6951ef9dec3d20bb8200
#
_entry.id   1becf94c398a6951ef9dec3d20bb8200
#
_cell.length_a   1.000
_cell.length_b   1.000
_cell.length_c   1.000
_cell.angle_alpha   90.00
_cell.angle_beta   90.00
_cell.angle_gamma   90.00
#
_symmetry.space_group_name_H-M   'P 1'
#
loop_
_entity.id
_entity.type
_entity.pdbx_description
1 polymer ?
#
loop_
_entity_poly.entity_id
_entity_poly.type
_entity_poly.pdbx_seq_one_letter_code
_entity_poly.pdbx_strand_id
1 'polypeptide(L)'
;MAAHNAGFAAVECHWPYDCDPQKLKAVLDQTGLSMLGLNTRRGDLSAGENGLSAVPGREEEARAYIDEAVGYASAIGCANIHVMAGVTDQSKAADDAFQENLRYAAQIAETLDLTILIEPLNHRDAPSYHLQSVEAATKTISAIGNDRIKIMFDFYHIQILQGDVLNRFKAHLPFIGHVQIASVPERAEPDRGELNYVNLIPALYEAGYQGYIGAEYRPVSDTDSGLSWLVDY
;
A
#
# COMPACT_ATOMS: atom_id res chain seq x y z
N MET A 1 18.97 -2.09 -8.47
CA MET A 1 20.39 -1.68 -8.32
C MET A 1 20.55 -0.39 -7.51
N ALA A 2 19.91 0.75 -7.86
CA ALA A 2 20.05 2.01 -7.11
C ALA A 2 19.67 1.85 -5.62
N ALA A 3 18.48 1.30 -5.33
CA ALA A 3 18.04 1.06 -3.96
C ALA A 3 19.01 0.16 -3.15
N HIS A 4 19.54 -0.91 -3.78
CA HIS A 4 20.57 -1.75 -3.16
C HIS A 4 21.84 -0.97 -2.83
N ASN A 5 22.32 -0.15 -3.77
CA ASN A 5 23.51 0.66 -3.55
C ASN A 5 23.31 1.74 -2.47
N ALA A 6 22.08 2.20 -2.29
CA ALA A 6 21.69 3.15 -1.24
C ALA A 6 21.50 2.48 0.14
N GLY A 7 21.58 1.13 0.23
CA GLY A 7 21.48 0.41 1.49
C GLY A 7 20.07 -0.06 1.89
N PHE A 8 19.09 0.08 1.02
CA PHE A 8 17.75 -0.49 1.30
C PHE A 8 17.79 -2.02 1.31
N ALA A 9 17.01 -2.61 2.21
CA ALA A 9 16.85 -4.06 2.33
C ALA A 9 15.69 -4.60 1.47
N ALA A 10 14.75 -3.75 1.10
CA ALA A 10 13.57 -4.11 0.34
C ALA A 10 13.12 -2.96 -0.57
N VAL A 11 12.24 -3.27 -1.49
CA VAL A 11 11.62 -2.31 -2.42
C VAL A 11 10.13 -2.61 -2.59
N GLU A 12 9.39 -1.61 -3.02
CA GLU A 12 8.01 -1.74 -3.47
C GLU A 12 7.83 -0.94 -4.76
N CYS A 13 6.87 -1.30 -5.58
CA CYS A 13 6.57 -0.56 -6.80
C CYS A 13 5.07 -0.64 -7.12
N HIS A 14 4.52 0.44 -7.69
CA HIS A 14 3.09 0.54 -7.93
C HIS A 14 2.61 -0.37 -9.06
N TRP A 15 3.10 -0.16 -10.28
CA TRP A 15 2.57 -0.80 -11.50
C TRP A 15 3.69 -1.29 -12.41
N PRO A 16 4.33 -2.43 -12.09
CA PRO A 16 5.49 -2.92 -12.83
C PRO A 16 5.15 -3.67 -14.13
N TYR A 17 3.90 -3.70 -14.55
CA TYR A 17 3.36 -4.60 -15.58
C TYR A 17 3.97 -4.44 -16.97
N ASP A 18 4.60 -3.29 -17.27
CA ASP A 18 5.34 -3.06 -18.51
C ASP A 18 6.77 -3.65 -18.48
N CYS A 19 7.21 -4.13 -17.31
CA CYS A 19 8.50 -4.81 -17.14
C CYS A 19 8.29 -6.32 -17.21
N ASP A 20 9.17 -7.01 -17.93
CA ASP A 20 9.20 -8.47 -17.94
C ASP A 20 9.49 -8.98 -16.50
N PRO A 21 8.59 -9.79 -15.89
CA PRO A 21 8.76 -10.27 -14.53
C PRO A 21 10.03 -11.09 -14.34
N GLN A 22 10.50 -11.82 -15.37
CA GLN A 22 11.75 -12.58 -15.28
C GLN A 22 12.98 -11.67 -15.16
N LYS A 23 12.97 -10.51 -15.84
CA LYS A 23 14.03 -9.51 -15.72
C LYS A 23 14.04 -8.86 -14.35
N LEU A 24 12.87 -8.51 -13.82
CA LEU A 24 12.74 -7.94 -12.48
C LEU A 24 13.19 -8.96 -11.42
N LYS A 25 12.72 -10.21 -11.53
CA LYS A 25 13.14 -11.30 -10.62
C LYS A 25 14.65 -11.48 -10.60
N ALA A 26 15.29 -11.50 -11.78
CA ALA A 26 16.76 -11.63 -11.88
C ALA A 26 17.51 -10.49 -11.16
N VAL A 27 16.98 -9.24 -11.24
CA VAL A 27 17.57 -8.09 -10.52
C VAL A 27 17.36 -8.23 -9.00
N LEU A 28 16.19 -8.68 -8.55
CA LEU A 28 15.92 -8.93 -7.14
C LEU A 28 16.86 -10.01 -6.59
N ASP A 29 17.02 -11.11 -7.31
CA ASP A 29 17.95 -12.19 -6.92
C ASP A 29 19.42 -11.73 -6.89
N GLN A 30 19.83 -10.90 -7.85
CA GLN A 30 21.19 -10.34 -7.90
C GLN A 30 21.48 -9.38 -6.73
N THR A 31 20.49 -8.61 -6.32
CA THR A 31 20.65 -7.59 -5.26
C THR A 31 20.33 -8.10 -3.87
N GLY A 32 19.61 -9.21 -3.75
CA GLY A 32 19.09 -9.70 -2.47
C GLY A 32 17.93 -8.84 -1.92
N LEU A 33 17.40 -7.89 -2.70
CA LEU A 33 16.27 -7.07 -2.28
C LEU A 33 14.96 -7.86 -2.29
N SER A 34 14.18 -7.75 -1.23
CA SER A 34 12.81 -8.27 -1.19
C SER A 34 11.85 -7.32 -1.88
N MET A 35 10.94 -7.84 -2.72
CA MET A 35 9.80 -7.07 -3.25
C MET A 35 8.65 -7.15 -2.26
N LEU A 36 8.30 -6.01 -1.65
CA LEU A 36 7.29 -5.97 -0.58
C LEU A 36 5.87 -5.81 -1.12
N GLY A 37 5.68 -5.04 -2.18
CA GLY A 37 4.33 -4.75 -2.65
C GLY A 37 4.26 -4.27 -4.09
N LEU A 38 3.11 -4.51 -4.70
CA LEU A 38 2.68 -3.89 -5.96
C LEU A 38 1.17 -3.63 -5.91
N ASN A 39 0.68 -2.76 -6.80
CA ASN A 39 -0.73 -2.37 -6.83
C ASN A 39 -1.46 -3.03 -8.00
N THR A 40 -2.76 -3.33 -7.83
CA THR A 40 -3.65 -3.61 -8.98
C THR A 40 -3.72 -2.39 -9.90
N ARG A 41 -4.08 -2.57 -11.18
CA ARG A 41 -4.19 -1.44 -12.12
C ARG A 41 -5.20 -0.40 -11.64
N ARG A 42 -4.93 0.84 -12.04
CA ARG A 42 -5.79 1.99 -11.68
C ARG A 42 -7.04 2.12 -12.55
N GLY A 43 -7.05 1.49 -13.72
CA GLY A 43 -8.05 1.74 -14.73
C GLY A 43 -7.69 2.91 -15.67
N ASP A 44 -8.67 3.56 -16.23
CA ASP A 44 -8.49 4.71 -17.13
C ASP A 44 -8.28 6.01 -16.33
N LEU A 45 -7.03 6.46 -16.28
CA LEU A 45 -6.66 7.71 -15.59
C LEU A 45 -7.30 8.94 -16.22
N SER A 46 -7.58 8.91 -17.53
CA SER A 46 -8.23 10.03 -18.23
C SER A 46 -9.70 10.17 -17.84
N ALA A 47 -10.33 9.08 -17.43
CA ALA A 47 -11.66 9.05 -16.84
C ALA A 47 -11.68 9.33 -15.32
N GLY A 48 -10.53 9.56 -14.71
CA GLY A 48 -10.40 9.81 -13.28
C GLY A 48 -10.44 8.55 -12.43
N GLU A 49 -10.26 7.37 -13.03
CA GLU A 49 -10.22 6.11 -12.27
C GLU A 49 -8.95 6.00 -11.42
N ASN A 50 -9.07 5.36 -10.25
CA ASN A 50 -7.96 5.11 -9.33
C ASN A 50 -8.14 3.77 -8.61
N GLY A 51 -8.31 2.70 -9.38
CA GLY A 51 -8.75 1.38 -8.96
C GLY A 51 -10.20 1.12 -9.32
N LEU A 52 -10.61 -0.13 -9.31
CA LEU A 52 -11.95 -0.55 -9.71
C LEU A 52 -12.66 -1.45 -8.70
N SER A 53 -11.96 -1.85 -7.63
CA SER A 53 -12.45 -2.95 -6.79
C SER A 53 -13.70 -2.60 -5.97
N ALA A 54 -13.98 -1.30 -5.77
CA ALA A 54 -15.21 -0.84 -5.13
C ALA A 54 -16.24 -0.24 -6.13
N VAL A 55 -15.99 -0.32 -7.44
CA VAL A 55 -16.86 0.31 -8.45
C VAL A 55 -17.93 -0.68 -8.88
N PRO A 56 -19.25 -0.44 -8.55
CA PRO A 56 -20.31 -1.36 -8.92
C PRO A 56 -20.44 -1.51 -10.44
N GLY A 57 -20.63 -2.75 -10.89
CA GLY A 57 -20.74 -3.09 -12.32
C GLY A 57 -19.41 -3.25 -13.05
N ARG A 58 -18.27 -3.12 -12.33
CA ARG A 58 -16.91 -3.30 -12.87
C ARG A 58 -16.19 -4.50 -12.23
N GLU A 59 -16.94 -5.43 -11.61
CA GLU A 59 -16.39 -6.53 -10.82
C GLU A 59 -15.52 -7.47 -11.66
N GLU A 60 -15.92 -7.79 -12.87
CA GLU A 60 -15.15 -8.67 -13.78
C GLU A 60 -13.79 -8.05 -14.13
N GLU A 61 -13.78 -6.75 -14.43
CA GLU A 61 -12.55 -6.03 -14.75
C GLU A 61 -11.63 -5.88 -13.52
N ALA A 62 -12.21 -5.58 -12.36
CA ALA A 62 -11.49 -5.53 -11.10
C ALA A 62 -10.80 -6.88 -10.79
N ARG A 63 -11.51 -7.99 -11.00
CA ARG A 63 -10.95 -9.35 -10.82
C ARG A 63 -9.86 -9.66 -11.83
N ALA A 64 -10.01 -9.23 -13.09
CA ALA A 64 -8.93 -9.37 -14.07
C ALA A 64 -7.66 -8.61 -13.66
N TYR A 65 -7.78 -7.43 -13.05
CA TYR A 65 -6.63 -6.69 -12.49
C TYR A 65 -6.03 -7.38 -11.25
N ILE A 66 -6.86 -8.02 -10.43
CA ILE A 66 -6.38 -8.84 -9.31
C ILE A 66 -5.59 -10.05 -9.83
N ASP A 67 -6.12 -10.77 -10.82
CA ASP A 67 -5.47 -11.94 -11.41
C ASP A 67 -4.12 -11.58 -12.05
N GLU A 68 -4.06 -10.46 -12.77
CA GLU A 68 -2.81 -9.95 -13.35
C GLU A 68 -1.79 -9.63 -12.24
N ALA A 69 -2.23 -8.94 -11.19
CA ALA A 69 -1.38 -8.57 -10.06
C ALA A 69 -0.85 -9.82 -9.33
N VAL A 70 -1.70 -10.80 -9.09
CA VAL A 70 -1.32 -12.08 -8.47
C VAL A 70 -0.33 -12.85 -9.33
N GLY A 71 -0.59 -12.95 -10.65
CA GLY A 71 0.32 -13.63 -11.57
C GLY A 71 1.70 -12.96 -11.60
N TYR A 72 1.73 -11.63 -11.63
CA TYR A 72 2.99 -10.87 -11.62
C TYR A 72 3.70 -11.01 -10.26
N ALA A 73 3.00 -10.84 -9.15
CA ALA A 73 3.54 -10.95 -7.80
C ALA A 73 4.17 -12.34 -7.57
N SER A 74 3.46 -13.40 -7.97
CA SER A 74 3.97 -14.77 -7.87
C SER A 74 5.24 -14.99 -8.68
N ALA A 75 5.32 -14.43 -9.90
CA ALA A 75 6.47 -14.56 -10.77
C ALA A 75 7.75 -13.91 -10.22
N ILE A 76 7.62 -12.84 -9.44
CA ILE A 76 8.75 -12.08 -8.87
C ILE A 76 9.02 -12.36 -7.38
N GLY A 77 8.15 -13.13 -6.71
CA GLY A 77 8.23 -13.38 -5.27
C GLY A 77 7.86 -12.16 -4.42
N CYS A 78 6.87 -11.38 -4.86
CA CYS A 78 6.34 -10.23 -4.12
C CYS A 78 5.46 -10.71 -2.96
N ALA A 79 5.54 -10.05 -1.81
CA ALA A 79 4.83 -10.45 -0.61
C ALA A 79 3.38 -9.95 -0.52
N ASN A 80 3.12 -8.75 -1.04
CA ASN A 80 1.82 -8.11 -0.86
C ASN A 80 1.28 -7.52 -2.18
N ILE A 81 -0.04 -7.45 -2.27
CA ILE A 81 -0.75 -6.79 -3.37
C ILE A 81 -1.72 -5.77 -2.78
N HIS A 82 -1.54 -4.50 -3.11
CA HIS A 82 -2.51 -3.46 -2.81
C HIS A 82 -3.67 -3.53 -3.82
N VAL A 83 -4.84 -3.93 -3.35
CA VAL A 83 -6.08 -3.94 -4.15
C VAL A 83 -6.72 -2.57 -4.08
N MET A 84 -6.55 -1.79 -5.15
CA MET A 84 -7.02 -0.42 -5.23
C MET A 84 -8.54 -0.34 -5.32
N ALA A 85 -9.15 0.37 -4.36
CA ALA A 85 -10.60 0.44 -4.23
C ALA A 85 -11.27 1.20 -5.39
N GLY A 86 -10.75 2.37 -5.71
CA GLY A 86 -11.32 3.23 -6.76
C GLY A 86 -12.11 4.42 -6.22
N VAL A 87 -12.58 5.25 -7.14
CA VAL A 87 -13.41 6.43 -6.88
C VAL A 87 -14.88 6.04 -6.91
N THR A 88 -15.63 6.32 -5.86
CA THR A 88 -17.04 5.94 -5.72
C THR A 88 -17.87 7.02 -5.02
N ASP A 89 -19.18 6.82 -5.00
CA ASP A 89 -20.12 7.59 -4.17
C ASP A 89 -20.20 7.10 -2.71
N GLN A 90 -19.39 6.13 -2.33
CA GLN A 90 -19.38 5.48 -1.00
C GLN A 90 -20.73 4.87 -0.61
N SER A 91 -21.51 4.45 -1.60
CA SER A 91 -22.79 3.78 -1.39
C SER A 91 -22.61 2.36 -0.84
N LYS A 92 -23.69 1.80 -0.30
CA LYS A 92 -23.71 0.39 0.08
C LYS A 92 -23.35 -0.55 -1.08
N ALA A 93 -23.75 -0.22 -2.30
CA ALA A 93 -23.40 -1.02 -3.48
C ALA A 93 -21.89 -1.03 -3.73
N ALA A 94 -21.21 0.12 -3.51
CA ALA A 94 -19.76 0.20 -3.60
C ALA A 94 -19.06 -0.61 -2.47
N ASP A 95 -19.59 -0.54 -1.24
CA ASP A 95 -19.11 -1.38 -0.13
C ASP A 95 -19.25 -2.87 -0.44
N ASP A 96 -20.39 -3.29 -0.99
CA ASP A 96 -20.67 -4.69 -1.34
C ASP A 96 -19.71 -5.17 -2.45
N ALA A 97 -19.55 -4.38 -3.52
CA ALA A 97 -18.61 -4.68 -4.61
C ALA A 97 -17.17 -4.81 -4.10
N PHE A 98 -16.74 -3.87 -3.23
CA PHE A 98 -15.40 -3.93 -2.65
C PHE A 98 -15.18 -5.20 -1.82
N GLN A 99 -16.12 -5.53 -0.94
CA GLN A 99 -16.02 -6.73 -0.13
C GLN A 99 -16.01 -8.02 -0.96
N GLU A 100 -16.80 -8.09 -2.04
CA GLU A 100 -16.81 -9.26 -2.93
C GLU A 100 -15.47 -9.43 -3.66
N ASN A 101 -14.91 -8.36 -4.20
CA ASN A 101 -13.62 -8.40 -4.87
C ASN A 101 -12.47 -8.69 -3.91
N LEU A 102 -12.54 -8.19 -2.69
CA LEU A 102 -11.55 -8.53 -1.65
C LEU A 102 -11.65 -10.00 -1.20
N ARG A 103 -12.85 -10.58 -1.09
CA ARG A 103 -13.03 -12.03 -0.84
C ARG A 103 -12.41 -12.86 -1.96
N TYR A 104 -12.63 -12.46 -3.20
CA TYR A 104 -12.01 -13.10 -4.37
C TYR A 104 -10.47 -13.04 -4.30
N ALA A 105 -9.91 -11.85 -4.05
CA ALA A 105 -8.46 -11.67 -3.91
C ALA A 105 -7.88 -12.52 -2.76
N ALA A 106 -8.54 -12.53 -1.61
CA ALA A 106 -8.10 -13.27 -0.44
C ALA A 106 -8.08 -14.79 -0.66
N GLN A 107 -9.08 -15.34 -1.36
CA GLN A 107 -9.11 -16.78 -1.69
C GLN A 107 -7.91 -17.20 -2.55
N ILE A 108 -7.50 -16.36 -3.50
CA ILE A 108 -6.31 -16.65 -4.32
C ILE A 108 -5.05 -16.48 -3.46
N ALA A 109 -4.98 -15.43 -2.65
CA ALA A 109 -3.84 -15.12 -1.79
C ALA A 109 -3.52 -16.24 -0.79
N GLU A 110 -4.53 -16.93 -0.25
CA GLU A 110 -4.34 -18.09 0.64
C GLU A 110 -3.52 -19.21 0.01
N THR A 111 -3.69 -19.44 -1.29
CA THR A 111 -2.98 -20.53 -2.00
C THR A 111 -1.53 -20.19 -2.34
N LEU A 112 -1.16 -18.91 -2.29
CA LEU A 112 0.12 -18.37 -2.77
C LEU A 112 0.94 -17.69 -1.67
N ASP A 113 0.48 -17.74 -0.43
CA ASP A 113 1.09 -17.07 0.73
C ASP A 113 1.26 -15.54 0.53
N LEU A 114 0.30 -14.92 -0.18
CA LEU A 114 0.25 -13.48 -0.41
C LEU A 114 -0.58 -12.77 0.67
N THR A 115 -0.30 -11.50 0.90
CA THR A 115 -1.15 -10.60 1.68
C THR A 115 -1.83 -9.61 0.76
N ILE A 116 -3.12 -9.42 0.92
CA ILE A 116 -3.90 -8.38 0.26
C ILE A 116 -3.89 -7.14 1.14
N LEU A 117 -3.45 -6.03 0.58
CA LEU A 117 -3.46 -4.75 1.27
C LEU A 117 -4.60 -3.87 0.75
N ILE A 118 -5.23 -3.13 1.66
CA ILE A 118 -6.15 -2.04 1.36
C ILE A 118 -5.67 -0.78 2.04
N GLU A 119 -5.82 0.37 1.40
CA GLU A 119 -5.23 1.62 1.86
C GLU A 119 -6.25 2.74 1.92
N PRO A 120 -6.40 3.43 3.07
CA PRO A 120 -7.11 4.70 3.14
C PRO A 120 -6.29 5.82 2.49
N LEU A 121 -6.80 6.40 1.40
CA LEU A 121 -6.13 7.51 0.70
C LEU A 121 -6.74 8.86 1.09
N ASN A 122 -5.90 9.88 1.25
CA ASN A 122 -6.34 11.20 1.64
C ASN A 122 -7.08 11.94 0.49
N HIS A 123 -7.98 12.81 0.89
CA HIS A 123 -8.87 13.54 -0.02
C HIS A 123 -8.16 14.60 -0.89
N ARG A 124 -6.92 15.00 -0.57
CA ARG A 124 -6.13 15.95 -1.37
C ARG A 124 -5.56 15.26 -2.60
N ASP A 125 -5.01 14.05 -2.42
CA ASP A 125 -4.37 13.28 -3.49
C ASP A 125 -5.36 12.39 -4.26
N ALA A 126 -6.39 11.90 -3.57
CA ALA A 126 -7.39 11.01 -4.12
C ALA A 126 -8.81 11.43 -3.68
N PRO A 127 -9.35 12.51 -4.26
CA PRO A 127 -10.71 12.95 -3.94
C PRO A 127 -11.74 11.87 -4.29
N SER A 128 -12.70 11.67 -3.39
CA SER A 128 -13.76 10.64 -3.51
C SER A 128 -13.26 9.20 -3.62
N TYR A 129 -12.01 8.92 -3.22
CA TYR A 129 -11.55 7.53 -3.10
C TYR A 129 -12.44 6.78 -2.10
N HIS A 130 -12.76 5.51 -2.41
CA HIS A 130 -13.74 4.74 -1.65
C HIS A 130 -13.36 4.59 -0.16
N LEU A 131 -12.09 4.31 0.11
CA LEU A 131 -11.60 4.05 1.47
C LEU A 131 -10.86 5.27 2.03
N GLN A 132 -11.44 5.93 3.05
CA GLN A 132 -10.95 7.21 3.57
C GLN A 132 -10.71 7.23 5.09
N SER A 133 -10.68 6.08 5.76
CA SER A 133 -10.33 6.01 7.19
C SER A 133 -9.82 4.62 7.59
N VAL A 134 -9.01 4.58 8.64
CA VAL A 134 -8.51 3.32 9.21
C VAL A 134 -9.67 2.49 9.77
N GLU A 135 -10.66 3.14 10.36
CA GLU A 135 -11.84 2.47 10.92
C GLU A 135 -12.70 1.84 9.83
N ALA A 136 -12.86 2.50 8.66
CA ALA A 136 -13.56 1.92 7.52
C ALA A 136 -12.81 0.70 6.98
N ALA A 137 -11.48 0.77 6.86
CA ALA A 137 -10.65 -0.37 6.46
C ALA A 137 -10.80 -1.55 7.43
N THR A 138 -10.69 -1.29 8.74
CA THR A 138 -10.87 -2.31 9.78
C THR A 138 -12.27 -2.94 9.74
N LYS A 139 -13.31 -2.12 9.55
CA LYS A 139 -14.69 -2.59 9.41
C LYS A 139 -14.85 -3.51 8.20
N THR A 140 -14.28 -3.13 7.06
CA THR A 140 -14.30 -3.96 5.83
C THR A 140 -13.61 -5.30 6.05
N ILE A 141 -12.39 -5.30 6.62
CA ILE A 141 -11.64 -6.53 6.93
C ILE A 141 -12.42 -7.42 7.90
N SER A 142 -12.97 -6.85 8.96
CA SER A 142 -13.74 -7.59 9.97
C SER A 142 -15.03 -8.20 9.39
N ALA A 143 -15.69 -7.49 8.46
CA ALA A 143 -16.89 -8.00 7.78
C ALA A 143 -16.59 -9.17 6.82
N ILE A 144 -15.36 -9.21 6.27
CA ILE A 144 -14.91 -10.30 5.41
C ILE A 144 -14.43 -11.50 6.25
N GLY A 145 -13.74 -11.24 7.36
CA GLY A 145 -13.26 -12.26 8.28
C GLY A 145 -12.11 -13.12 7.71
N ASN A 146 -11.23 -12.53 6.90
CA ASN A 146 -10.10 -13.23 6.30
C ASN A 146 -8.77 -12.55 6.69
N ASP A 147 -7.87 -13.32 7.30
CA ASP A 147 -6.59 -12.83 7.82
C ASP A 147 -5.57 -12.45 6.74
N ARG A 148 -5.82 -12.82 5.47
CA ARG A 148 -4.98 -12.41 4.33
C ARG A 148 -5.22 -10.98 3.90
N ILE A 149 -6.26 -10.30 4.41
CA ILE A 149 -6.52 -8.89 4.11
C ILE A 149 -6.03 -8.05 5.26
N LYS A 150 -5.14 -7.09 4.96
CA LYS A 150 -4.53 -6.19 5.94
C LYS A 150 -4.58 -4.74 5.44
N ILE A 151 -4.31 -3.83 6.33
CA ILE A 151 -4.20 -2.40 6.04
C ILE A 151 -2.77 -2.07 5.64
N MET A 152 -2.60 -1.33 4.55
CA MET A 152 -1.42 -0.51 4.31
C MET A 152 -1.63 0.81 5.07
N PHE A 153 -0.83 1.00 6.11
CA PHE A 153 -0.93 2.17 6.98
C PHE A 153 0.12 3.19 6.55
N ASP A 154 -0.26 4.08 5.63
CA ASP A 154 0.58 5.20 5.24
C ASP A 154 0.37 6.38 6.19
N PHE A 155 1.40 6.71 6.96
CA PHE A 155 1.38 7.83 7.91
C PHE A 155 1.07 9.17 7.24
N TYR A 156 1.51 9.38 6.01
CA TYR A 156 1.18 10.57 5.24
C TYR A 156 -0.32 10.69 5.00
N HIS A 157 -0.93 9.64 4.49
CA HIS A 157 -2.38 9.64 4.22
C HIS A 157 -3.19 9.76 5.50
N ILE A 158 -2.85 8.99 6.53
CA ILE A 158 -3.61 8.97 7.78
C ILE A 158 -3.49 10.28 8.55
N GLN A 159 -2.33 10.94 8.54
CA GLN A 159 -2.16 12.25 9.17
C GLN A 159 -3.09 13.29 8.55
N ILE A 160 -3.19 13.35 7.23
CA ILE A 160 -4.09 14.29 6.52
C ILE A 160 -5.56 13.96 6.74
N LEU A 161 -5.91 12.67 6.77
CA LEU A 161 -7.30 12.22 6.95
C LEU A 161 -7.81 12.45 8.37
N GLN A 162 -7.02 12.07 9.36
CA GLN A 162 -7.54 11.83 10.72
C GLN A 162 -6.63 12.36 11.83
N GLY A 163 -5.32 12.44 11.62
CA GLY A 163 -4.34 12.73 12.66
C GLY A 163 -4.27 11.64 13.74
N ASP A 164 -3.64 11.98 14.90
CA ASP A 164 -3.46 11.05 16.05
C ASP A 164 -2.87 9.69 15.63
N VAL A 165 -1.92 9.73 14.69
CA VAL A 165 -1.44 8.57 13.91
C VAL A 165 -0.88 7.44 14.77
N LEU A 166 -0.15 7.75 15.86
CA LEU A 166 0.43 6.72 16.73
C LEU A 166 -0.62 5.95 17.53
N ASN A 167 -1.62 6.64 18.08
CA ASN A 167 -2.69 5.96 18.80
C ASN A 167 -3.57 5.14 17.85
N ARG A 168 -3.86 5.66 16.65
CA ARG A 168 -4.57 4.90 15.61
C ARG A 168 -3.79 3.67 15.18
N PHE A 169 -2.48 3.81 14.95
CA PHE A 169 -1.62 2.69 14.64
C PHE A 169 -1.71 1.59 15.71
N LYS A 170 -1.54 1.97 16.99
CA LYS A 170 -1.61 1.01 18.11
C LYS A 170 -2.98 0.34 18.22
N ALA A 171 -4.06 1.10 18.06
CA ALA A 171 -5.43 0.57 18.14
C ALA A 171 -5.76 -0.43 17.02
N HIS A 172 -5.17 -0.25 15.83
CA HIS A 172 -5.44 -1.08 14.66
C HIS A 172 -4.30 -2.03 14.28
N LEU A 173 -3.25 -2.13 15.10
CA LEU A 173 -2.06 -2.94 14.82
C LEU A 173 -2.36 -4.38 14.35
N PRO A 174 -3.33 -5.13 14.91
CA PRO A 174 -3.65 -6.48 14.42
C PRO A 174 -4.13 -6.56 12.97
N PHE A 175 -4.60 -5.44 12.43
CA PHE A 175 -5.07 -5.31 11.05
C PHE A 175 -4.02 -4.77 10.09
N ILE A 176 -2.88 -4.25 10.58
CA ILE A 176 -1.85 -3.61 9.76
C ILE A 176 -0.91 -4.68 9.20
N GLY A 177 -0.72 -4.71 7.88
CA GLY A 177 0.20 -5.60 7.18
C GLY A 177 1.44 -4.89 6.64
N HIS A 178 1.34 -3.60 6.34
CA HIS A 178 2.44 -2.80 5.83
C HIS A 178 2.34 -1.36 6.32
N VAL A 179 3.50 -0.70 6.45
CA VAL A 179 3.61 0.69 6.89
C VAL A 179 4.36 1.50 5.84
N GLN A 180 3.85 2.70 5.55
CA GLN A 180 4.55 3.67 4.69
C GLN A 180 4.69 5.01 5.38
N ILE A 181 5.72 5.76 4.99
CA ILE A 181 6.07 7.07 5.52
C ILE A 181 6.39 8.07 4.41
N ALA A 182 5.99 9.32 4.61
CA ALA A 182 6.46 10.50 3.89
C ALA A 182 6.22 11.75 4.72
N SER A 183 6.85 12.87 4.39
CA SER A 183 6.58 14.13 5.08
C SER A 183 5.15 14.63 4.82
N VAL A 184 4.59 15.32 5.80
CA VAL A 184 3.29 15.98 5.70
C VAL A 184 3.54 17.49 5.88
N PRO A 185 2.96 18.37 5.03
CA PRO A 185 1.96 18.08 3.98
C PRO A 185 2.51 17.82 2.57
N GLU A 186 3.83 17.94 2.31
CA GLU A 186 4.41 17.97 0.97
C GLU A 186 4.60 16.61 0.31
N ARG A 187 4.46 15.50 1.07
CA ARG A 187 4.79 14.14 0.64
C ARG A 187 6.24 14.01 0.15
N ALA A 188 7.16 14.74 0.79
CA ALA A 188 8.59 14.74 0.50
C ALA A 188 9.37 13.79 1.43
N GLU A 189 10.69 13.96 1.55
CA GLU A 189 11.56 13.16 2.41
C GLU A 189 11.05 13.14 3.86
N PRO A 190 11.13 12.00 4.59
CA PRO A 190 10.51 11.84 5.91
C PRO A 190 11.22 12.59 7.06
N ASP A 191 12.41 13.16 6.81
CA ASP A 191 13.16 13.97 7.79
C ASP A 191 12.61 15.39 8.02
N ARG A 192 11.54 15.73 7.35
CA ARG A 192 10.89 17.06 7.38
C ARG A 192 9.39 16.97 7.58
N GLY A 193 8.74 18.14 7.60
CA GLY A 193 7.30 18.23 7.78
C GLY A 193 6.85 18.11 9.24
N GLU A 194 5.58 17.82 9.44
CA GLU A 194 4.95 17.88 10.78
C GLU A 194 5.01 16.55 11.56
N LEU A 195 5.41 15.43 10.93
CA LEU A 195 5.58 14.13 11.59
C LEU A 195 7.05 13.92 11.98
N ASN A 196 7.27 13.54 13.23
CA ASN A 196 8.62 13.23 13.72
C ASN A 196 8.88 11.72 13.69
N TYR A 197 9.41 11.22 12.58
CA TYR A 197 9.66 9.80 12.39
C TYR A 197 10.80 9.25 13.25
N VAL A 198 11.75 10.07 13.72
CA VAL A 198 12.78 9.66 14.69
C VAL A 198 12.13 9.15 15.99
N ASN A 199 10.99 9.74 16.38
CA ASN A 199 10.22 9.28 17.54
C ASN A 199 9.15 8.23 17.17
N LEU A 200 8.56 8.34 15.98
CA LEU A 200 7.46 7.44 15.57
C LEU A 200 7.97 6.03 15.30
N ILE A 201 9.04 5.87 14.52
CA ILE A 201 9.54 4.54 14.11
C ILE A 201 9.88 3.66 15.30
N PRO A 202 10.68 4.09 16.31
CA PRO A 202 10.88 3.28 17.52
C PRO A 202 9.58 2.90 18.23
N ALA A 203 8.61 3.84 18.32
CA ALA A 203 7.32 3.59 18.95
C ALA A 203 6.44 2.56 18.22
N LEU A 204 6.61 2.38 16.90
CA LEU A 204 5.95 1.32 16.13
C LEU A 204 6.50 -0.06 16.53
N TYR A 205 7.82 -0.20 16.61
CA TYR A 205 8.45 -1.45 17.02
C TYR A 205 8.17 -1.77 18.49
N GLU A 206 8.18 -0.78 19.37
CA GLU A 206 7.75 -0.95 20.78
C GLU A 206 6.29 -1.39 20.90
N ALA A 207 5.42 -0.95 19.99
CA ALA A 207 4.03 -1.41 19.93
C ALA A 207 3.88 -2.85 19.40
N GLY A 208 4.95 -3.45 18.85
CA GLY A 208 4.97 -4.83 18.37
C GLY A 208 4.96 -4.98 16.84
N TYR A 209 5.11 -3.91 16.06
CA TYR A 209 5.27 -4.02 14.61
C TYR A 209 6.60 -4.71 14.29
N GLN A 210 6.59 -5.64 13.32
CA GLN A 210 7.78 -6.43 12.95
C GLN A 210 8.10 -6.34 11.45
N GLY A 211 7.31 -5.58 10.69
CA GLY A 211 7.45 -5.46 9.24
C GLY A 211 8.45 -4.39 8.82
N TYR A 212 8.66 -4.29 7.53
CA TYR A 212 9.40 -3.18 6.91
C TYR A 212 8.56 -1.89 6.95
N ILE A 213 9.27 -0.76 6.85
CA ILE A 213 8.67 0.56 6.68
C ILE A 213 9.09 1.08 5.32
N GLY A 214 8.12 1.28 4.43
CA GLY A 214 8.33 1.82 3.09
C GLY A 214 8.37 3.33 3.10
N ALA A 215 9.29 3.93 2.36
CA ALA A 215 9.35 5.38 2.16
C ALA A 215 8.76 5.73 0.79
N GLU A 216 7.49 6.11 0.77
CA GLU A 216 6.78 6.48 -0.45
C GLU A 216 6.61 7.99 -0.54
N TYR A 217 7.60 8.66 -1.11
CA TYR A 217 7.63 10.11 -1.16
C TYR A 217 8.05 10.66 -2.53
N ARG A 218 7.89 11.96 -2.70
CA ARG A 218 8.33 12.71 -3.88
C ARG A 218 9.59 13.48 -3.51
N PRO A 219 10.77 13.10 -4.03
CA PRO A 219 12.00 13.81 -3.71
C PRO A 219 11.90 15.30 -4.05
N VAL A 220 12.38 16.17 -3.15
CA VAL A 220 12.43 17.63 -3.41
C VAL A 220 13.36 17.95 -4.56
N SER A 221 14.41 17.15 -4.72
CA SER A 221 15.36 17.25 -5.84
C SER A 221 15.46 15.92 -6.58
N ASP A 222 16.63 15.34 -6.67
CA ASP A 222 16.83 13.96 -7.12
C ASP A 222 16.84 12.98 -5.93
N THR A 223 16.49 11.73 -6.19
CA THR A 223 16.38 10.72 -5.14
C THR A 223 17.69 10.52 -4.40
N ASP A 224 18.81 10.41 -5.11
CA ASP A 224 20.10 10.04 -4.50
C ASP A 224 20.62 11.11 -3.55
N SER A 225 20.47 12.40 -3.91
CA SER A 225 20.88 13.52 -3.04
C SER A 225 19.94 13.71 -1.84
N GLY A 226 18.70 13.21 -1.92
CA GLY A 226 17.69 13.30 -0.86
C GLY A 226 17.76 12.18 0.19
N LEU A 227 18.69 11.23 0.09
CA LEU A 227 18.72 10.03 0.98
C LEU A 227 19.45 10.24 2.32
N SER A 228 19.83 11.49 2.66
CA SER A 228 20.50 11.76 3.94
C SER A 228 19.71 11.34 5.18
N TRP A 229 18.40 11.31 5.08
CA TRP A 229 17.51 10.87 6.17
C TRP A 229 17.69 9.40 6.57
N LEU A 230 18.21 8.53 5.68
CA LEU A 230 18.43 7.11 5.96
C LEU A 230 19.39 6.85 7.09
N VAL A 231 20.30 7.79 7.40
CA VAL A 231 21.27 7.61 8.51
C VAL A 231 20.63 7.75 9.89
N ASP A 232 19.41 8.24 9.97
CA ASP A 232 18.67 8.46 11.21
C ASP A 232 17.82 7.22 11.61
N TYR A 233 17.72 6.23 10.72
CA TYR A 233 16.89 5.02 10.86
C TYR A 233 17.67 3.75 10.50
#